data_ee62473d425494775d902577a1c91e70
#
_entry.id   ee62473d425494775d902577a1c91e70
#
_cell.length_a   1.000
_cell.length_b   1.000
_cell.length_c   1.000
_cell.angle_alpha   90.00
_cell.angle_beta   90.00
_cell.angle_gamma   90.00
#
_symmetry.space_group_name_H-M   'P 1'
#
loop_
_entity.id
_entity.type
_entity.pdbx_description
1 polymer ?
#
loop_
_entity_poly.entity_id
_entity_poly.type
_entity_poly.pdbx_seq_one_letter_code
_entity_poly.pdbx_strand_id
1 'polypeptide(L)'
;YDLLEQTQEHAFHILQDETIPLNSLLSATAKFSLQSSARNQFFGKVASQHIVDSRCIVAVNIQDLPHPLHVSITMRSAERLRLITEKEVMVMFKAPWVKISATPLEEKNNLFQATILSMENEEAIVQLKDSSIEFCASIHSKDGWKVGQDVWLHVDPEQIILATLK
;
A
#
# COMPACT_ATOMS: atom_id res chain seq x y z
N TYR A 1 -20.36 -9.13 1.90
CA TYR A 1 -19.25 -8.19 1.81
C TYR A 1 -19.09 -7.30 3.05
N ASP A 2 -20.21 -6.72 3.52
CA ASP A 2 -20.19 -5.92 4.74
C ASP A 2 -19.70 -6.74 5.94
N LEU A 3 -20.03 -8.03 5.96
CA LEU A 3 -19.60 -8.92 7.02
C LEU A 3 -18.08 -9.07 7.04
N LEU A 4 -17.43 -9.13 5.88
CA LEU A 4 -15.98 -9.22 5.78
C LEU A 4 -15.32 -7.94 6.25
N GLU A 5 -15.87 -6.79 5.92
CA GLU A 5 -15.37 -5.50 6.39
C GLU A 5 -15.49 -5.38 7.89
N GLN A 6 -16.64 -5.77 8.44
CA GLN A 6 -16.86 -5.75 9.88
C GLN A 6 -15.91 -6.69 10.61
N THR A 7 -15.63 -7.86 10.04
CA THR A 7 -14.68 -8.81 10.61
C THR A 7 -13.28 -8.23 10.63
N GLN A 8 -12.88 -7.57 9.54
CA GLN A 8 -11.56 -6.96 9.44
C GLN A 8 -11.41 -5.81 10.44
N GLU A 9 -12.38 -4.93 10.53
CA GLU A 9 -12.39 -3.83 11.49
C GLU A 9 -12.36 -4.35 12.92
N HIS A 10 -13.13 -5.38 13.19
CA HIS A 10 -13.20 -5.99 14.51
C HIS A 10 -11.85 -6.59 14.91
N ALA A 11 -11.15 -7.24 13.96
CA ALA A 11 -9.82 -7.79 14.21
C ALA A 11 -8.83 -6.70 14.60
N PHE A 12 -8.80 -5.58 13.86
CA PHE A 12 -7.94 -4.45 14.19
C PHE A 12 -8.29 -3.85 15.55
N HIS A 13 -9.58 -3.72 15.83
CA HIS A 13 -10.04 -3.17 17.10
C HIS A 13 -9.61 -4.03 18.29
N ILE A 14 -9.76 -5.35 18.18
CA ILE A 14 -9.33 -6.28 19.21
C ILE A 14 -7.82 -6.21 19.40
N LEU A 15 -7.06 -6.21 18.32
CA LEU A 15 -5.61 -6.19 18.38
C LEU A 15 -5.07 -4.92 19.03
N GLN A 16 -5.78 -3.80 18.90
CA GLN A 16 -5.39 -2.55 19.55
C GLN A 16 -5.41 -2.64 21.07
N ASP A 17 -6.27 -3.48 21.62
CA ASP A 17 -6.47 -3.58 23.07
C ASP A 17 -5.63 -4.68 23.72
N GLU A 18 -4.92 -5.48 22.94
CA GLU A 18 -4.17 -6.62 23.45
C GLU A 18 -2.66 -6.44 23.37
N THR A 19 -1.95 -7.05 24.32
CA THR A 19 -0.49 -7.03 24.37
C THR A 19 0.04 -8.32 23.74
N ILE A 20 -0.03 -8.44 22.43
CA ILE A 20 0.41 -9.61 21.68
C ILE A 20 1.62 -9.22 20.80
N PRO A 21 2.60 -10.12 20.62
CA PRO A 21 3.73 -9.83 19.72
C PRO A 21 3.25 -9.45 18.32
N LEU A 22 3.79 -8.37 17.79
CA LEU A 22 3.33 -7.79 16.55
C LEU A 22 3.40 -8.76 15.36
N ASN A 23 4.45 -9.59 15.28
CA ASN A 23 4.57 -10.56 14.19
C ASN A 23 3.38 -11.52 14.13
N SER A 24 2.90 -11.95 15.31
CA SER A 24 1.72 -12.81 15.38
C SER A 24 0.46 -12.07 14.97
N LEU A 25 0.36 -10.78 15.35
CA LEU A 25 -0.77 -9.94 14.97
C LEU A 25 -0.81 -9.71 13.48
N LEU A 26 0.33 -9.41 12.87
CA LEU A 26 0.42 -9.18 11.42
C LEU A 26 0.04 -10.43 10.65
N SER A 27 0.49 -11.60 11.08
CA SER A 27 0.14 -12.86 10.44
C SER A 27 -1.36 -13.14 10.51
N ALA A 28 -1.98 -12.89 11.67
CA ALA A 28 -3.41 -13.07 11.83
C ALA A 28 -4.18 -12.06 10.99
N THR A 29 -3.74 -10.80 10.98
CA THR A 29 -4.39 -9.73 10.24
C THR A 29 -4.30 -9.96 8.74
N ALA A 30 -3.20 -10.51 8.25
CA ALA A 30 -3.01 -10.78 6.82
C ALA A 30 -4.10 -11.70 6.28
N LYS A 31 -4.57 -12.66 7.07
CA LYS A 31 -5.63 -13.55 6.64
C LYS A 31 -6.94 -12.82 6.42
N PHE A 32 -7.24 -11.82 7.24
CA PHE A 32 -8.43 -10.98 7.06
C PHE A 32 -8.22 -9.99 5.92
N SER A 33 -7.02 -9.44 5.81
CA SER A 33 -6.69 -8.46 4.75
C SER A 33 -6.85 -9.04 3.35
N LEU A 34 -6.56 -10.33 3.16
CA LEU A 34 -6.74 -11.00 1.87
C LEU A 34 -8.20 -10.98 1.41
N GLN A 35 -9.14 -10.74 2.31
CA GLN A 35 -10.56 -10.66 2.00
C GLN A 35 -11.04 -9.22 1.77
N SER A 36 -10.14 -8.25 1.83
CA SER A 36 -10.44 -6.86 1.57
C SER A 36 -10.57 -6.59 0.07
N SER A 37 -11.27 -5.51 -0.27
CA SER A 37 -11.36 -5.05 -1.66
C SER A 37 -10.06 -4.43 -2.15
N ALA A 38 -9.14 -4.09 -1.26
CA ALA A 38 -7.82 -3.58 -1.63
C ALA A 38 -6.93 -4.73 -2.07
N ARG A 39 -6.46 -4.67 -3.31
CA ARG A 39 -5.62 -5.74 -3.89
C ARG A 39 -4.17 -5.62 -3.45
N ASN A 40 -3.72 -4.44 -3.07
CA ASN A 40 -2.34 -4.18 -2.66
C ASN A 40 -2.32 -3.92 -1.17
N GLN A 41 -1.65 -4.79 -0.42
CA GLN A 41 -1.58 -4.72 1.04
C GLN A 41 -0.17 -5.08 1.47
N PHE A 42 0.48 -4.18 2.19
CA PHE A 42 1.87 -4.36 2.61
C PHE A 42 2.06 -3.92 4.05
N PHE A 43 2.89 -4.65 4.77
CA PHE A 43 3.29 -4.30 6.13
C PHE A 43 4.62 -3.58 6.08
N GLY A 44 4.78 -2.57 6.91
CA GLY A 44 6.00 -1.79 6.97
C GLY A 44 6.14 -1.04 8.27
N LYS A 45 7.14 -0.16 8.32
CA LYS A 45 7.41 0.66 9.50
C LYS A 45 7.51 2.13 9.10
N VAL A 46 7.04 3.00 9.97
CA VAL A 46 7.16 4.44 9.75
C VAL A 46 8.63 4.82 9.80
N ALA A 47 9.14 5.36 8.69
CA ALA A 47 10.51 5.85 8.62
C ALA A 47 10.60 7.30 9.08
N SER A 48 9.65 8.14 8.65
CA SER A 48 9.62 9.54 9.01
C SER A 48 8.23 10.10 8.71
N GLN A 49 7.97 11.30 9.23
CA GLN A 49 6.76 12.01 8.89
C GLN A 49 7.04 13.51 8.93
N HIS A 50 6.35 14.26 8.08
CA HIS A 50 6.49 15.71 8.05
C HIS A 50 5.20 16.34 7.55
N ILE A 51 5.01 17.61 7.88
CA ILE A 51 3.79 18.32 7.55
C ILE A 51 4.01 19.14 6.28
N VAL A 52 3.09 18.97 5.32
CA VAL A 52 3.09 19.75 4.07
C VAL A 52 1.65 20.20 3.82
N ASP A 53 1.42 21.50 3.74
CA ASP A 53 0.10 22.06 3.42
C ASP A 53 -1.04 21.46 4.25
N SER A 54 -0.86 21.43 5.57
CA SER A 54 -1.85 20.94 6.54
C SER A 54 -2.12 19.43 6.46
N ARG A 55 -1.28 18.71 5.73
CA ARG A 55 -1.35 17.24 5.69
C ARG A 55 -0.06 16.66 6.26
N CYS A 56 -0.16 15.43 6.73
CA CYS A 56 1.00 14.70 7.21
C CYS A 56 1.45 13.70 6.15
N ILE A 57 2.68 13.85 5.68
CA ILE A 57 3.29 12.91 4.73
C ILE A 57 4.10 11.91 5.52
N VAL A 58 3.70 10.66 5.45
CA VAL A 58 4.35 9.56 6.17
C VAL A 58 5.15 8.71 5.20
N ALA A 59 6.45 8.58 5.45
CA ALA A 59 7.29 7.68 4.68
C ALA A 59 7.29 6.32 5.38
N VAL A 60 6.93 5.28 4.66
CA VAL A 60 6.82 3.92 5.19
C VAL A 60 7.85 3.03 4.52
N ASN A 61 8.71 2.41 5.32
CA ASN A 61 9.66 1.42 4.82
C ASN A 61 8.99 0.06 4.77
N ILE A 62 8.92 -0.50 3.58
CA ILE A 62 8.39 -1.85 3.35
C ILE A 62 9.55 -2.73 2.93
N GLN A 63 9.66 -3.90 3.54
CA GLN A 63 10.75 -4.84 3.24
C GLN A 63 10.80 -5.13 1.74
N ASP A 64 11.98 -5.04 1.17
CA ASP A 64 12.27 -5.30 -0.25
C ASP A 64 11.70 -4.25 -1.21
N LEU A 65 11.11 -3.17 -0.71
CA LEU A 65 10.71 -2.06 -1.56
C LEU A 65 11.93 -1.16 -1.81
N PRO A 66 12.20 -0.76 -3.07
CA PRO A 66 13.42 -0.01 -3.42
C PRO A 66 13.59 1.32 -2.69
N HIS A 67 12.49 1.98 -2.33
CA HIS A 67 12.51 3.22 -1.57
C HIS A 67 11.21 3.35 -0.80
N PRO A 68 11.14 4.25 0.20
CA PRO A 68 9.93 4.35 1.03
C PRO A 68 8.68 4.69 0.24
N LEU A 69 7.56 4.15 0.69
CA LEU A 69 6.25 4.50 0.15
C LEU A 69 5.73 5.70 0.94
N HIS A 70 5.30 6.73 0.23
CA HIS A 70 4.81 7.96 0.86
C HIS A 70 3.28 7.93 0.91
N VAL A 71 2.74 8.22 2.08
CA VAL A 71 1.30 8.24 2.33
C VAL A 71 0.92 9.62 2.86
N SER A 72 -0.07 10.24 2.26
CA SER A 72 -0.55 11.57 2.69
C SER A 72 -1.86 11.39 3.45
N ILE A 73 -1.88 11.80 4.70
CA ILE A 73 -3.06 11.69 5.56
C ILE A 73 -3.35 13.04 6.22
N THR A 74 -4.55 13.17 6.76
CA THR A 74 -4.90 14.40 7.48
C THR A 74 -4.16 14.45 8.81
N MET A 75 -3.97 15.67 9.34
CA MET A 75 -3.35 15.83 10.66
C MET A 75 -4.14 15.10 11.74
N ARG A 76 -5.47 15.13 11.64
CA ARG A 76 -6.32 14.41 12.59
C ARG A 76 -6.06 12.91 12.56
N SER A 77 -5.91 12.34 11.36
CA SER A 77 -5.59 10.90 11.23
C SER A 77 -4.23 10.60 11.82
N ALA A 78 -3.24 11.45 11.56
CA ALA A 78 -1.90 11.25 12.11
C ALA A 78 -1.91 11.23 13.64
N GLU A 79 -2.65 12.14 14.26
CA GLU A 79 -2.79 12.18 15.71
C GLU A 79 -3.50 10.95 16.24
N ARG A 80 -4.60 10.56 15.59
CA ARG A 80 -5.38 9.40 16.02
C ARG A 80 -4.58 8.11 15.92
N LEU A 81 -3.78 7.96 14.87
CA LEU A 81 -2.96 6.78 14.66
C LEU A 81 -1.71 6.75 15.54
N ARG A 82 -1.39 7.86 16.18
CA ARG A 82 -0.22 8.00 17.08
C ARG A 82 1.05 7.51 16.41
N LEU A 83 1.32 8.04 15.22
CA LEU A 83 2.48 7.64 14.44
C LEU A 83 3.78 8.13 15.08
N ILE A 84 4.71 7.21 15.23
CA ILE A 84 6.08 7.50 15.66
C ILE A 84 7.03 6.71 14.77
N THR A 85 8.29 7.13 14.72
CA THR A 85 9.30 6.43 13.94
C THR A 85 9.40 4.98 14.39
N GLU A 86 9.54 4.07 13.43
CA GLU A 86 9.62 2.62 13.61
C GLU A 86 8.29 1.94 14.00
N LYS A 87 7.20 2.70 14.12
CA LYS A 87 5.89 2.09 14.38
C LYS A 87 5.51 1.21 13.19
N GLU A 88 5.02 0.00 13.49
CA GLU A 88 4.60 -0.92 12.44
C GLU A 88 3.20 -0.55 11.95
N VAL A 89 3.05 -0.54 10.64
CA VAL A 89 1.82 -0.11 9.97
C VAL A 89 1.52 -1.04 8.80
N MET A 90 0.29 -0.98 8.33
CA MET A 90 -0.12 -1.63 7.10
C MET A 90 -0.58 -0.57 6.13
N VAL A 91 -0.14 -0.67 4.87
CA VAL A 91 -0.60 0.20 3.80
C VAL A 91 -1.44 -0.61 2.83
N MET A 92 -2.52 0.00 2.33
CA MET A 92 -3.43 -0.64 1.41
C MET A 92 -3.84 0.33 0.32
N PHE A 93 -3.92 -0.16 -0.92
CA PHE A 93 -4.43 0.66 -2.02
C PHE A 93 -5.05 -0.25 -3.08
N LYS A 94 -6.07 0.27 -3.75
CA LYS A 94 -6.79 -0.50 -4.76
C LYS A 94 -6.07 -0.49 -6.10
N ALA A 95 -6.25 -1.55 -6.87
CA ALA A 95 -5.63 -1.68 -8.20
C ALA A 95 -5.90 -0.47 -9.11
N PRO A 96 -7.12 0.09 -9.18
CA PRO A 96 -7.37 1.26 -10.03
C PRO A 96 -6.55 2.49 -9.67
N TRP A 97 -5.97 2.54 -8.47
CA TRP A 97 -5.18 3.69 -8.01
C TRP A 97 -3.71 3.57 -8.38
N VAL A 98 -3.30 2.45 -8.97
CA VAL A 98 -1.95 2.26 -9.47
C VAL A 98 -1.94 2.69 -10.94
N LYS A 99 -1.20 3.75 -11.25
CA LYS A 99 -1.07 4.23 -12.62
C LYS A 99 0.11 3.57 -13.29
N ILE A 100 -0.10 3.08 -14.50
CA ILE A 100 0.96 2.49 -15.32
C ILE A 100 1.29 3.46 -16.44
N SER A 101 2.58 3.67 -16.70
CA SER A 101 3.05 4.53 -17.79
C SER A 101 4.25 3.89 -18.49
N ALA A 102 4.35 4.10 -19.79
CA ALA A 102 5.51 3.65 -20.56
C ALA A 102 6.74 4.51 -20.28
N THR A 103 6.53 5.74 -19.81
CA THR A 103 7.59 6.70 -19.50
C THR A 103 7.48 7.17 -18.08
N PRO A 104 8.59 7.67 -17.47
CA PRO A 104 8.53 8.18 -16.10
C PRO A 104 7.54 9.33 -15.97
N LEU A 105 6.76 9.31 -14.91
CA LEU A 105 5.86 10.41 -14.57
C LEU A 105 6.64 11.49 -13.83
N GLU A 106 6.08 12.71 -13.79
CA GLU A 106 6.75 13.83 -13.13
C GLU A 106 6.71 13.76 -11.60
N GLU A 107 5.86 12.94 -11.07
CA GLU A 107 5.74 12.74 -9.62
C GLU A 107 7.04 12.18 -9.05
N LYS A 108 7.49 12.74 -7.91
CA LYS A 108 8.73 12.32 -7.28
C LYS A 108 8.53 11.18 -6.29
N ASN A 109 7.36 11.13 -5.64
CA ASN A 109 7.06 10.12 -4.63
C ASN A 109 6.25 8.98 -5.23
N ASN A 110 6.50 7.76 -4.74
CA ASN A 110 5.76 6.56 -5.15
C ASN A 110 5.86 6.25 -6.64
N LEU A 111 7.01 6.57 -7.23
CA LEU A 111 7.29 6.26 -8.63
C LEU A 111 8.25 5.08 -8.68
N PHE A 112 7.85 4.00 -9.33
CA PHE A 112 8.61 2.76 -9.38
C PHE A 112 8.78 2.25 -10.80
N GLN A 113 9.95 1.69 -11.09
CA GLN A 113 10.15 0.92 -12.32
C GLN A 113 9.66 -0.50 -12.08
N ALA A 114 9.05 -1.10 -13.09
CA ALA A 114 8.48 -2.43 -12.96
C ALA A 114 8.34 -3.13 -14.31
N THR A 115 8.01 -4.42 -14.24
CA THR A 115 7.78 -5.25 -15.43
C THR A 115 6.45 -5.97 -15.27
N ILE A 116 5.64 -5.99 -16.32
CA ILE A 116 4.35 -6.69 -16.29
C ILE A 116 4.59 -8.20 -16.32
N LEU A 117 4.17 -8.90 -15.28
CA LEU A 117 4.31 -10.35 -15.19
C LEU A 117 3.14 -11.09 -15.82
N SER A 118 1.93 -10.60 -15.61
CA SER A 118 0.73 -11.26 -16.10
C SER A 118 -0.40 -10.26 -16.26
N MET A 119 -1.36 -10.60 -17.09
CA MET A 119 -2.55 -9.79 -17.31
C MET A 119 -3.75 -10.70 -17.41
N GLU A 120 -4.79 -10.42 -16.63
CA GLU A 120 -6.02 -11.21 -16.62
C GLU A 120 -7.17 -10.38 -16.09
N ASN A 121 -8.34 -10.45 -16.75
CA ASN A 121 -9.57 -9.79 -16.29
C ASN A 121 -9.39 -8.30 -16.00
N GLU A 122 -8.72 -7.59 -16.91
CA GLU A 122 -8.47 -6.15 -16.79
C GLU A 122 -7.61 -5.78 -15.58
N GLU A 123 -6.83 -6.73 -15.08
CA GLU A 123 -5.84 -6.49 -14.05
C GLU A 123 -4.48 -6.99 -14.50
N ALA A 124 -3.43 -6.33 -14.04
CA ALA A 124 -2.05 -6.72 -14.30
C ALA A 124 -1.33 -6.92 -12.98
N ILE A 125 -0.49 -7.95 -12.95
CA ILE A 125 0.47 -8.13 -11.86
C ILE A 125 1.80 -7.60 -12.36
N VAL A 126 2.36 -6.64 -11.65
CA VAL A 126 3.55 -5.92 -12.05
C VAL A 126 4.61 -6.05 -10.98
N GLN A 127 5.78 -6.58 -11.35
CA GLN A 127 6.88 -6.76 -10.39
C GLN A 127 7.80 -5.56 -10.43
N LEU A 128 8.11 -5.01 -9.26
CA LEU A 128 9.03 -3.88 -9.14
C LEU A 128 10.46 -4.31 -9.46
N LYS A 129 11.21 -3.42 -10.12
CA LYS A 129 12.58 -3.69 -10.51
C LYS A 129 13.47 -3.93 -9.28
N ASP A 130 14.29 -4.98 -9.35
CA ASP A 130 15.23 -5.36 -8.29
C ASP A 130 14.53 -5.62 -6.94
N SER A 131 13.31 -6.14 -6.99
CA SER A 131 12.49 -6.36 -5.80
C SER A 131 11.62 -7.59 -5.99
N SER A 132 11.23 -8.23 -4.88
CA SER A 132 10.25 -9.31 -4.91
C SER A 132 8.81 -8.79 -4.82
N ILE A 133 8.64 -7.47 -4.64
CA ILE A 133 7.33 -6.86 -4.46
C ILE A 133 6.58 -6.83 -5.78
N GLU A 134 5.29 -7.21 -5.73
CA GLU A 134 4.38 -7.15 -6.87
C GLU A 134 3.21 -6.25 -6.52
N PHE A 135 2.83 -5.41 -7.48
CA PHE A 135 1.62 -4.59 -7.36
C PHE A 135 0.56 -5.12 -8.32
N CYS A 136 -0.69 -5.04 -7.91
CA CYS A 136 -1.83 -5.31 -8.79
C CYS A 136 -2.36 -3.97 -9.30
N ALA A 137 -2.45 -3.82 -10.60
CA ALA A 137 -2.93 -2.59 -11.23
C ALA A 137 -4.11 -2.90 -12.16
N SER A 138 -5.05 -1.97 -12.26
CA SER A 138 -6.13 -2.10 -13.24
C SER A 138 -5.66 -1.61 -14.60
N ILE A 139 -5.99 -2.36 -15.63
CA ILE A 139 -5.65 -2.01 -17.02
C ILE A 139 -6.88 -2.15 -17.90
N HIS A 140 -6.79 -1.56 -19.08
CA HIS A 140 -7.82 -1.74 -20.12
C HIS A 140 -7.18 -2.39 -21.34
N SER A 141 -7.90 -3.27 -22.00
CA SER A 141 -7.39 -3.93 -23.21
C SER A 141 -6.99 -2.95 -24.29
N LYS A 142 -7.57 -1.75 -24.27
CA LYS A 142 -7.25 -0.68 -25.22
C LYS A 142 -5.88 -0.05 -25.02
N ASP A 143 -5.29 -0.24 -23.83
CA ASP A 143 -4.02 0.42 -23.49
C ASP A 143 -2.81 -0.18 -24.21
N GLY A 144 -2.95 -1.40 -24.71
CA GLY A 144 -1.88 -2.04 -25.46
C GLY A 144 -0.73 -2.60 -24.62
N TRP A 145 -0.93 -2.75 -23.32
CA TRP A 145 0.09 -3.33 -22.45
C TRP A 145 0.35 -4.81 -22.79
N LYS A 146 1.59 -5.24 -22.60
CA LYS A 146 2.00 -6.62 -22.90
C LYS A 146 2.80 -7.22 -21.76
N VAL A 147 2.64 -8.52 -21.54
CA VAL A 147 3.44 -9.26 -20.57
C VAL A 147 4.92 -9.14 -20.95
N GLY A 148 5.75 -8.87 -19.94
CA GLY A 148 7.19 -8.68 -20.13
C GLY A 148 7.58 -7.23 -20.45
N GLN A 149 6.62 -6.34 -20.60
CA GLN A 149 6.89 -4.93 -20.88
C GLN A 149 7.37 -4.21 -19.62
N ASP A 150 8.42 -3.40 -19.80
CA ASP A 150 8.90 -2.53 -18.72
C ASP A 150 8.06 -1.28 -18.66
N VAL A 151 7.64 -0.92 -17.47
CA VAL A 151 6.73 0.20 -17.23
C VAL A 151 7.15 0.98 -16.01
N TRP A 152 6.52 2.13 -15.82
CA TRP A 152 6.62 2.93 -14.60
C TRP A 152 5.28 2.89 -13.87
N LEU A 153 5.34 2.80 -12.56
CA LEU A 153 4.15 2.79 -11.71
C LEU A 153 4.16 4.00 -10.79
N HIS A 154 2.99 4.54 -10.57
CA HIS A 154 2.81 5.63 -9.60
C HIS A 154 1.54 5.39 -8.80
N VAL A 155 1.61 5.63 -7.49
CA VAL A 155 0.47 5.56 -6.59
C VAL A 155 0.35 6.91 -5.88
N ASP A 156 -0.81 7.56 -6.02
CA ASP A 156 -1.06 8.84 -5.37
C ASP A 156 -1.01 8.65 -3.84
N PRO A 157 -0.15 9.39 -3.14
CA PRO A 157 -0.05 9.28 -1.68
C PRO A 157 -1.38 9.47 -0.94
N GLU A 158 -2.29 10.27 -1.47
CA GLU A 158 -3.59 10.53 -0.83
C GLU A 158 -4.57 9.38 -0.99
N GLN A 159 -4.31 8.45 -1.90
CA GLN A 159 -5.18 7.30 -2.15
C GLN A 159 -4.71 6.03 -1.44
N ILE A 160 -3.66 6.13 -0.65
CA ILE A 160 -3.17 5.00 0.13
C ILE A 160 -3.80 5.04 1.51
N ILE A 161 -4.34 3.91 1.95
CA ILE A 161 -4.92 3.77 3.28
C ILE A 161 -3.83 3.30 4.22
N LEU A 162 -3.67 4.01 5.34
CA LEU A 162 -2.70 3.67 6.37
C LEU A 162 -3.44 3.16 7.61
N ALA A 163 -3.09 1.98 8.05
CA ALA A 163 -3.67 1.38 9.24
C ALA A 163 -2.55 1.02 10.22
N THR A 164 -2.85 1.11 11.51
CA THR A 164 -1.87 0.78 12.54
C THR A 164 -2.43 -0.28 13.47
N LEU A 165 -1.52 -1.04 14.04
CA LEU A 165 -1.79 -1.83 15.24
C LEU A 165 -1.33 -0.99 16.42
N LYS A 166 -2.09 -1.00 17.47
CA LYS A 166 -1.91 -0.11 18.63
C LYS A 166 -0.48 -0.09 19.19
#